data_b8a9941299f94c32d3ca43a2adf54cd3
#
_entry.id   b8a9941299f94c32d3ca43a2adf54cd3
#
_cell.length_a   1.000
_cell.length_b   1.000
_cell.length_c   1.000
_cell.angle_alpha   90.00
_cell.angle_beta   90.00
_cell.angle_gamma   90.00
#
_symmetry.space_group_name_H-M   'P 1'
#
loop_
_entity.id
_entity.type
_entity.pdbx_description
1 polymer ?
#
loop_
_entity_poly.entity_id
_entity_poly.type
_entity_poly.pdbx_seq_one_letter_code
_entity_poly.pdbx_strand_id
1 'polypeptide(L)'
;MTQASEESLFYETDAAHSDRVLNVPEPMVYDLVRPLGVKQGDLEINALVDVNAASDEVSWAPELEYGLADDVGVELELPIENTRHERYKLAIQHTLESSTARGVATGWQAFVDMHKHSKALSADATYIIAKRWTEQWSSLSMLGLRVQNINRRARADYLLNHSVFYDASARLTLGMEMNQEISRGGTWRYRLTPQVHFDASERYTLQMGMAVSTLNPAKNSEKFWSFRLIRVF
;
A
#
# COMPACT_ATOMS: atom_id res chain seq x y z
N MET A 1 -36.78 30.17 -2.57
CA MET A 1 -36.35 29.49 -3.83
C MET A 1 -34.83 29.34 -3.88
N THR A 2 -34.15 28.85 -2.84
CA THR A 2 -32.68 28.81 -2.79
C THR A 2 -32.10 27.56 -2.11
N GLN A 3 -32.94 26.59 -1.71
CA GLN A 3 -32.45 25.36 -1.09
C GLN A 3 -32.28 24.18 -2.08
N ALA A 4 -32.94 24.23 -3.24
CA ALA A 4 -32.87 23.14 -4.23
C ALA A 4 -31.61 23.16 -5.13
N SER A 5 -30.80 24.23 -5.11
CA SER A 5 -29.61 24.39 -5.93
C SER A 5 -28.32 23.87 -5.26
N GLU A 6 -28.26 23.85 -3.93
CA GLU A 6 -27.07 23.35 -3.22
C GLU A 6 -27.04 21.82 -3.11
N GLU A 7 -28.19 21.18 -2.84
CA GLU A 7 -28.25 19.71 -2.84
C GLU A 7 -27.95 19.09 -4.21
N SER A 8 -28.39 19.70 -5.33
CA SER A 8 -28.10 19.19 -6.67
C SER A 8 -26.62 19.29 -7.03
N LEU A 9 -25.91 20.31 -6.56
CA LEU A 9 -24.46 20.47 -6.74
C LEU A 9 -23.65 19.43 -5.95
N PHE A 10 -24.09 19.06 -4.75
CA PHE A 10 -23.45 18.01 -3.96
C PHE A 10 -23.62 16.63 -4.61
N TYR A 11 -24.79 16.29 -5.12
CA TYR A 11 -25.01 15.02 -5.83
C TYR A 11 -24.28 14.96 -7.18
N GLU A 12 -24.16 16.04 -7.92
CA GLU A 12 -23.37 16.10 -9.16
C GLU A 12 -21.87 15.97 -8.93
N THR A 13 -21.35 16.57 -7.84
CA THR A 13 -19.91 16.44 -7.49
C THR A 13 -19.55 15.03 -7.03
N ASP A 14 -20.41 14.36 -6.26
CA ASP A 14 -20.20 13.00 -5.81
C ASP A 14 -20.28 11.97 -6.97
N ALA A 15 -21.24 12.12 -7.87
CA ALA A 15 -21.36 11.28 -9.07
C ALA A 15 -20.16 11.47 -10.01
N ALA A 16 -19.73 12.71 -10.27
CA ALA A 16 -18.58 13.02 -11.11
C ALA A 16 -17.25 12.54 -10.51
N HIS A 17 -17.19 12.36 -9.19
CA HIS A 17 -16.01 11.85 -8.51
C HIS A 17 -16.00 10.30 -8.48
N SER A 18 -17.15 9.67 -8.25
CA SER A 18 -17.26 8.19 -8.32
C SER A 18 -16.85 7.65 -9.70
N ASP A 19 -17.09 8.41 -10.77
CA ASP A 19 -16.64 8.07 -12.11
C ASP A 19 -15.12 8.22 -12.32
N ARG A 20 -14.40 8.82 -11.39
CA ARG A 20 -12.93 9.01 -11.45
C ARG A 20 -12.14 7.98 -10.65
N VAL A 21 -12.72 7.40 -9.62
CA VAL A 21 -12.01 6.44 -8.76
C VAL A 21 -11.96 5.08 -9.44
N LEU A 22 -10.75 4.69 -9.85
CA LEU A 22 -10.53 3.36 -10.40
C LEU A 22 -10.40 2.36 -9.26
N ASN A 23 -11.37 1.45 -9.15
CA ASN A 23 -11.30 0.38 -8.16
C ASN A 23 -10.26 -0.67 -8.58
N VAL A 24 -9.08 -0.64 -7.97
CA VAL A 24 -8.04 -1.67 -8.06
C VAL A 24 -7.68 -2.07 -6.63
N PRO A 25 -7.67 -3.38 -6.29
CA PRO A 25 -7.31 -3.82 -4.95
C PRO A 25 -5.92 -3.35 -4.55
N GLU A 26 -5.72 -3.05 -3.27
CA GLU A 26 -4.43 -2.67 -2.74
C GLU A 26 -3.54 -3.89 -2.52
N PRO A 27 -2.22 -3.80 -2.81
CA PRO A 27 -1.25 -4.79 -2.38
C PRO A 27 -1.25 -4.93 -0.86
N MET A 28 -0.96 -6.11 -0.34
CA MET A 28 -0.99 -6.35 1.09
C MET A 28 0.30 -5.93 1.81
N VAL A 29 1.45 -6.01 1.12
CA VAL A 29 2.77 -5.88 1.75
C VAL A 29 3.44 -4.55 1.45
N TYR A 30 3.48 -4.14 0.19
CA TYR A 30 3.92 -2.80 -0.20
C TYR A 30 2.71 -2.06 -0.76
N ASP A 31 1.94 -1.56 0.16
CA ASP A 31 0.63 -0.99 -0.08
C ASP A 31 0.65 0.46 -0.60
N LEU A 32 -0.50 1.00 -0.76
CA LEU A 32 -0.74 2.41 -1.01
C LEU A 32 -0.92 3.11 0.33
N VAL A 33 -0.52 4.39 0.39
CA VAL A 33 -0.91 5.28 1.51
C VAL A 33 -2.43 5.43 1.58
N ARG A 34 -3.09 5.48 0.42
CA ARG A 34 -4.55 5.44 0.24
C ARG A 34 -4.87 4.94 -1.18
N PRO A 35 -6.06 4.41 -1.45
CA PRO A 35 -6.51 4.19 -2.82
C PRO A 35 -6.30 5.42 -3.68
N LEU A 36 -5.89 5.23 -4.95
CA LEU A 36 -5.75 6.34 -5.89
C LEU A 36 -7.11 7.01 -6.13
N GLY A 37 -7.17 8.33 -5.95
CA GLY A 37 -8.41 9.10 -5.98
C GLY A 37 -9.04 9.32 -4.60
N VAL A 38 -8.23 9.24 -3.53
CA VAL A 38 -8.66 9.54 -2.16
C VAL A 38 -9.37 10.89 -2.07
N LYS A 39 -10.40 10.98 -1.24
CA LYS A 39 -11.11 12.24 -0.93
C LYS A 39 -10.59 12.89 0.35
N GLN A 40 -10.71 14.20 0.42
CA GLN A 40 -10.45 14.93 1.65
C GLN A 40 -11.37 14.43 2.77
N GLY A 41 -10.76 14.08 3.91
CA GLY A 41 -11.48 13.59 5.10
C GLY A 41 -11.62 12.08 5.19
N ASP A 42 -11.31 11.32 4.13
CA ASP A 42 -11.27 9.86 4.20
C ASP A 42 -10.28 9.41 5.26
N LEU A 43 -10.72 8.50 6.12
CA LEU A 43 -9.93 7.96 7.23
C LEU A 43 -9.90 6.45 7.17
N GLU A 44 -8.70 5.88 7.33
CA GLU A 44 -8.50 4.45 7.45
C GLU A 44 -7.55 4.12 8.60
N ILE A 45 -7.81 3.02 9.26
CA ILE A 45 -6.88 2.39 10.20
C ILE A 45 -6.68 0.97 9.72
N ASN A 46 -5.44 0.57 9.61
CA ASN A 46 -5.09 -0.81 9.27
C ASN A 46 -3.87 -1.31 10.05
N ALA A 47 -3.63 -2.61 9.99
CA ALA A 47 -2.42 -3.21 10.52
C ALA A 47 -2.07 -4.46 9.72
N LEU A 48 -0.85 -4.48 9.18
CA LEU A 48 -0.23 -5.68 8.63
C LEU A 48 0.48 -6.43 9.76
N VAL A 49 0.31 -7.75 9.81
CA VAL A 49 0.99 -8.65 10.73
C VAL A 49 1.69 -9.74 9.93
N ASP A 50 3.00 -9.87 10.09
CA ASP A 50 3.81 -10.95 9.55
C ASP A 50 4.28 -11.88 10.66
N VAL A 51 4.01 -13.17 10.55
CA VAL A 51 4.50 -14.21 11.45
C VAL A 51 5.53 -15.04 10.69
N ASN A 52 6.78 -15.06 11.16
CA ASN A 52 7.83 -15.89 10.56
C ASN A 52 7.55 -17.36 10.86
N ALA A 53 7.38 -18.17 9.81
CA ALA A 53 6.99 -19.58 9.93
C ALA A 53 8.08 -20.49 10.57
N ALA A 54 9.32 -20.00 10.71
CA ALA A 54 10.44 -20.79 11.24
C ALA A 54 10.87 -20.38 12.66
N SER A 55 10.65 -19.12 13.05
CA SER A 55 11.12 -18.58 14.34
C SER A 55 10.02 -18.06 15.24
N ASP A 56 8.77 -18.08 14.79
CA ASP A 56 7.60 -17.50 15.47
C ASP A 56 7.77 -16.00 15.80
N GLU A 57 8.76 -15.33 15.19
CA GLU A 57 8.93 -13.89 15.30
C GLU A 57 7.73 -13.20 14.61
N VAL A 58 7.18 -12.21 15.29
CA VAL A 58 6.05 -11.42 14.80
C VAL A 58 6.50 -9.99 14.54
N SER A 59 6.31 -9.52 13.33
CA SER A 59 6.38 -8.10 13.00
C SER A 59 4.99 -7.60 12.63
N TRP A 60 4.63 -6.40 13.08
CA TRP A 60 3.35 -5.80 12.76
C TRP A 60 3.47 -4.28 12.72
N ALA A 61 2.63 -3.68 11.91
CA ALA A 61 2.67 -2.26 11.65
C ALA A 61 1.23 -1.71 11.69
N PRO A 62 0.82 -1.08 12.79
CA PRO A 62 -0.41 -0.31 12.82
C PRO A 62 -0.22 1.00 12.05
N GLU A 63 -1.20 1.34 11.25
CA GLU A 63 -1.20 2.47 10.32
C GLU A 63 -2.45 3.32 10.51
N LEU A 64 -2.26 4.63 10.40
CA LEU A 64 -3.32 5.62 10.35
C LEU A 64 -3.14 6.41 9.05
N GLU A 65 -4.13 6.35 8.18
CA GLU A 65 -4.12 6.97 6.87
C GLU A 65 -5.25 7.99 6.76
N TYR A 66 -4.96 9.15 6.18
CA TYR A 66 -5.91 10.25 6.09
C TYR A 66 -5.84 10.98 4.75
N GLY A 67 -7.00 11.22 4.15
CA GLY A 67 -7.16 12.09 2.98
C GLY A 67 -6.99 13.56 3.36
N LEU A 68 -5.80 14.11 3.17
CA LEU A 68 -5.48 15.50 3.52
C LEU A 68 -6.18 16.49 2.61
N ALA A 69 -6.29 16.17 1.35
CA ALA A 69 -7.05 16.87 0.31
C ALA A 69 -7.49 15.84 -0.73
N ASP A 70 -8.34 16.23 -1.68
CA ASP A 70 -8.65 15.37 -2.82
C ASP A 70 -7.35 14.98 -3.55
N ASP A 71 -7.22 13.70 -3.86
CA ASP A 71 -6.05 13.10 -4.49
C ASP A 71 -4.76 13.10 -3.64
N VAL A 72 -4.79 13.58 -2.37
CA VAL A 72 -3.62 13.62 -1.47
C VAL A 72 -3.89 12.85 -0.19
N GLY A 73 -3.17 11.73 0.01
CA GLY A 73 -3.17 10.93 1.23
C GLY A 73 -1.89 11.11 2.04
N VAL A 74 -2.01 10.99 3.37
CA VAL A 74 -0.88 10.94 4.31
C VAL A 74 -1.05 9.76 5.25
N GLU A 75 0.06 9.22 5.74
CA GLU A 75 0.10 8.03 6.61
C GLU A 75 1.08 8.23 7.75
N LEU A 76 0.71 7.70 8.90
CA LEU A 76 1.58 7.43 10.04
C LEU A 76 1.57 5.92 10.32
N GLU A 77 2.72 5.28 10.22
CA GLU A 77 2.92 3.86 10.51
C GLU A 77 3.92 3.69 11.68
N LEU A 78 3.65 2.73 12.55
CA LEU A 78 4.45 2.43 13.73
C LEU A 78 4.93 0.97 13.71
N PRO A 79 5.99 0.61 12.94
CA PRO A 79 6.50 -0.75 12.87
C PRO A 79 6.99 -1.27 14.22
N ILE A 80 6.50 -2.45 14.57
CA ILE A 80 6.75 -3.14 15.85
C ILE A 80 7.30 -4.54 15.55
N GLU A 81 8.39 -4.92 16.19
CA GLU A 81 8.97 -6.26 16.13
C GLU A 81 8.73 -6.96 17.47
N ASN A 82 7.95 -8.04 17.46
CA ASN A 82 7.39 -8.71 18.64
C ASN A 82 6.60 -7.71 19.51
N THR A 83 7.22 -7.19 20.57
CA THR A 83 6.60 -6.21 21.49
C THR A 83 7.32 -4.85 21.50
N ARG A 84 8.29 -4.66 20.61
CA ARG A 84 9.13 -3.45 20.58
C ARG A 84 8.79 -2.57 19.41
N HIS A 85 8.44 -1.32 19.68
CA HIS A 85 8.31 -0.29 18.65
C HIS A 85 9.70 0.10 18.15
N GLU A 86 9.97 -0.16 16.88
CA GLU A 86 11.31 -0.03 16.27
C GLU A 86 11.47 1.22 15.43
N ARG A 87 10.41 1.69 14.77
CA ARG A 87 10.48 2.76 13.77
C ARG A 87 9.28 3.69 13.82
N TYR A 88 9.48 4.88 13.25
CA TYR A 88 8.43 5.81 12.87
C TYR A 88 8.47 5.96 11.37
N LYS A 89 7.40 5.71 10.68
CA LYS A 89 7.26 5.90 9.24
C LYS A 89 6.17 6.92 8.96
N LEU A 90 6.48 7.88 8.11
CA LEU A 90 5.53 8.88 7.59
C LEU A 90 5.51 8.76 6.08
N ALA A 91 4.33 8.88 5.51
CA ALA A 91 4.16 8.81 4.08
C ALA A 91 3.23 9.89 3.54
N ILE A 92 3.40 10.18 2.27
CA ILE A 92 2.52 11.01 1.47
C ILE A 92 2.33 10.37 0.11
N GLN A 93 1.11 10.41 -0.40
CA GLN A 93 0.74 9.96 -1.74
C GLN A 93 -0.03 11.04 -2.46
N HIS A 94 0.16 11.12 -3.78
CA HIS A 94 -0.64 11.98 -4.66
C HIS A 94 -1.08 11.21 -5.91
N THR A 95 -2.37 11.24 -6.20
CA THR A 95 -2.96 10.75 -7.45
C THR A 95 -2.75 11.78 -8.54
N LEU A 96 -2.10 11.41 -9.63
CA LEU A 96 -1.83 12.30 -10.77
C LEU A 96 -2.95 12.26 -11.79
N GLU A 97 -3.47 11.07 -12.04
CA GLU A 97 -4.53 10.84 -13.00
C GLU A 97 -5.34 9.59 -12.59
N SER A 98 -6.64 9.67 -12.75
CA SER A 98 -7.53 8.51 -12.63
C SER A 98 -8.61 8.59 -13.70
N SER A 99 -8.83 7.49 -14.42
CA SER A 99 -9.80 7.38 -15.50
C SER A 99 -10.42 5.99 -15.55
N THR A 100 -11.66 5.88 -15.10
CA THR A 100 -12.45 4.65 -15.20
C THR A 100 -12.67 4.24 -16.64
N ALA A 101 -12.92 5.19 -17.54
CA ALA A 101 -13.13 4.92 -18.99
C ALA A 101 -11.90 4.27 -19.65
N ARG A 102 -10.69 4.63 -19.22
CA ARG A 102 -9.43 4.03 -19.70
C ARG A 102 -8.96 2.87 -18.83
N GLY A 103 -9.59 2.67 -17.66
CA GLY A 103 -9.20 1.68 -16.67
C GLY A 103 -7.77 1.90 -16.16
N VAL A 104 -7.32 3.16 -16.03
CA VAL A 104 -5.96 3.50 -15.58
C VAL A 104 -6.01 4.58 -14.52
N ALA A 105 -5.22 4.40 -13.47
CA ALA A 105 -4.88 5.46 -12.53
C ALA A 105 -3.37 5.49 -12.30
N THR A 106 -2.83 6.68 -12.09
CA THR A 106 -1.40 6.88 -11.81
C THR A 106 -1.20 7.83 -10.65
N GLY A 107 -0.10 7.65 -9.95
CA GLY A 107 0.27 8.48 -8.81
C GLY A 107 1.73 8.32 -8.45
N TRP A 108 2.09 8.89 -7.33
CA TRP A 108 3.36 8.62 -6.66
C TRP A 108 3.15 8.60 -5.16
N GLN A 109 4.02 7.90 -4.45
CA GLN A 109 4.09 7.94 -2.99
C GLN A 109 5.53 8.04 -2.53
N ALA A 110 5.73 8.64 -1.36
CA ALA A 110 7.03 8.76 -0.73
C ALA A 110 6.90 8.50 0.77
N PHE A 111 7.88 7.77 1.29
CA PHE A 111 7.98 7.41 2.71
C PHE A 111 9.27 7.94 3.29
N VAL A 112 9.22 8.31 4.56
CA VAL A 112 10.40 8.57 5.39
C VAL A 112 10.29 7.69 6.63
N ASP A 113 11.32 6.89 6.85
CA ASP A 113 11.43 5.94 7.96
C ASP A 113 12.61 6.29 8.86
N MET A 114 12.34 6.40 10.16
CA MET A 114 13.35 6.67 11.17
C MET A 114 13.40 5.55 12.20
N HIS A 115 14.51 4.84 12.25
CA HIS A 115 14.73 3.82 13.28
C HIS A 115 14.88 4.46 14.67
N LYS A 116 14.04 4.05 15.62
CA LYS A 116 13.92 4.67 16.96
C LYS A 116 15.23 4.69 17.74
N HIS A 117 15.96 3.58 17.74
CA HIS A 117 17.18 3.42 18.55
C HIS A 117 18.42 3.94 17.83
N SER A 118 18.65 3.52 16.61
CA SER A 118 19.86 3.90 15.85
C SER A 118 19.77 5.29 15.23
N LYS A 119 18.57 5.91 15.15
CA LYS A 119 18.30 7.16 14.44
C LYS A 119 18.72 7.12 12.96
N ALA A 120 18.85 5.92 12.40
CA ALA A 120 19.06 5.77 10.97
C ALA A 120 17.82 6.24 10.23
N LEU A 121 18.03 7.07 9.22
CA LEU A 121 16.98 7.64 8.38
C LEU A 121 17.00 6.99 7.01
N SER A 122 15.86 6.57 6.52
CA SER A 122 15.66 6.03 5.16
C SER A 122 14.50 6.73 4.49
N ALA A 123 14.47 6.73 3.18
CA ALA A 123 13.36 7.25 2.40
C ALA A 123 13.15 6.41 1.15
N ASP A 124 11.89 6.24 0.78
CA ASP A 124 11.45 5.57 -0.44
C ASP A 124 10.63 6.57 -1.26
N ALA A 125 10.69 6.44 -2.57
CA ALA A 125 9.77 7.12 -3.48
C ALA A 125 9.43 6.19 -4.65
N THR A 126 8.15 6.04 -4.95
CA THR A 126 7.67 5.18 -6.03
C THR A 126 6.65 5.90 -6.90
N TYR A 127 6.70 5.65 -8.19
CA TYR A 127 5.66 5.97 -9.15
C TYR A 127 4.70 4.79 -9.26
N ILE A 128 3.40 5.06 -9.23
CA ILE A 128 2.33 4.08 -9.16
C ILE A 128 1.57 4.05 -10.48
N ILE A 129 1.29 2.85 -10.98
CA ILE A 129 0.42 2.61 -12.13
C ILE A 129 -0.57 1.52 -11.73
N ALA A 130 -1.86 1.88 -11.62
CA ALA A 130 -2.96 0.95 -11.43
C ALA A 130 -3.69 0.76 -12.78
N LYS A 131 -4.03 -0.47 -13.11
CA LYS A 131 -4.72 -0.83 -14.36
C LYS A 131 -5.81 -1.85 -14.09
N ARG A 132 -7.03 -1.56 -14.52
CA ARG A 132 -8.11 -2.53 -14.65
C ARG A 132 -8.21 -2.99 -16.10
N TRP A 133 -7.95 -4.25 -16.33
CA TRP A 133 -7.88 -4.86 -17.66
C TRP A 133 -9.26 -5.33 -18.10
N THR A 134 -10.03 -5.91 -17.17
CA THR A 134 -11.41 -6.38 -17.35
C THR A 134 -12.18 -6.09 -16.06
N GLU A 135 -13.45 -6.46 -16.01
CA GLU A 135 -14.26 -6.39 -14.78
C GLU A 135 -13.63 -7.20 -13.63
N GLN A 136 -12.93 -8.28 -13.94
CA GLN A 136 -12.36 -9.20 -12.95
C GLN A 136 -10.86 -9.03 -12.77
N TRP A 137 -10.11 -8.62 -13.78
CA TRP A 137 -8.64 -8.56 -13.72
C TRP A 137 -8.13 -7.14 -13.56
N SER A 138 -7.25 -6.96 -12.61
CA SER A 138 -6.54 -5.71 -12.41
C SER A 138 -5.08 -5.95 -12.00
N SER A 139 -4.28 -4.90 -12.10
CA SER A 139 -2.89 -4.92 -11.64
C SER A 139 -2.49 -3.56 -11.09
N LEU A 140 -1.50 -3.58 -10.20
CA LEU A 140 -0.86 -2.41 -9.65
C LEU A 140 0.65 -2.59 -9.70
N SER A 141 1.35 -1.61 -10.24
CA SER A 141 2.81 -1.61 -10.35
C SER A 141 3.39 -0.36 -9.72
N MET A 142 4.50 -0.50 -9.01
CA MET A 142 5.23 0.61 -8.42
C MET A 142 6.71 0.50 -8.81
N LEU A 143 7.27 1.58 -9.31
CA LEU A 143 8.66 1.71 -9.72
C LEU A 143 9.31 2.82 -8.91
N GLY A 144 10.43 2.57 -8.26
CA GLY A 144 11.01 3.60 -7.42
C GLY A 144 12.41 3.32 -6.91
N LEU A 145 12.75 4.11 -5.91
CA LEU A 145 14.05 4.06 -5.25
C LEU A 145 13.85 4.07 -3.73
N ARG A 146 14.68 3.30 -3.05
CA ARG A 146 14.88 3.36 -1.60
C ARG A 146 16.28 3.84 -1.31
N VAL A 147 16.42 4.84 -0.46
CA VAL A 147 17.71 5.28 0.07
C VAL A 147 17.75 4.99 1.56
N GLN A 148 18.56 4.01 1.95
CA GLN A 148 18.75 3.61 3.34
C GLN A 148 19.91 4.38 3.98
N ASN A 149 19.81 4.65 5.29
CA ASN A 149 20.87 5.28 6.10
C ASN A 149 21.35 6.63 5.52
N ILE A 150 20.42 7.50 5.10
CA ILE A 150 20.68 8.80 4.46
C ILE A 150 21.61 9.66 5.31
N ASN A 151 21.44 9.65 6.64
CA ASN A 151 22.22 10.44 7.59
C ASN A 151 23.55 9.76 8.03
N ARG A 152 23.96 8.69 7.34
CA ARG A 152 25.19 7.94 7.62
C ARG A 152 25.87 7.55 6.31
N ARG A 153 26.06 6.25 6.09
CA ARG A 153 26.55 5.70 4.82
C ARG A 153 25.34 5.30 3.96
N ALA A 154 24.86 6.23 3.14
CA ALA A 154 23.70 6.03 2.30
C ALA A 154 23.90 4.87 1.31
N ARG A 155 22.84 4.07 1.13
CA ARG A 155 22.77 3.01 0.14
C ARG A 155 21.45 3.15 -0.63
N ALA A 156 21.49 3.06 -1.95
CA ALA A 156 20.34 3.13 -2.81
C ALA A 156 20.02 1.76 -3.42
N ASP A 157 18.75 1.39 -3.38
CA ASP A 157 18.19 0.21 -4.01
C ASP A 157 17.04 0.64 -4.94
N TYR A 158 16.93 0.02 -6.13
CA TYR A 158 15.75 0.18 -6.99
C TYR A 158 14.62 -0.69 -6.46
N LEU A 159 13.41 -0.17 -6.45
CA LEU A 159 12.18 -0.85 -6.08
C LEU A 159 11.37 -1.17 -7.33
N LEU A 160 10.91 -2.41 -7.43
CA LEU A 160 9.96 -2.86 -8.44
C LEU A 160 8.92 -3.75 -7.76
N ASN A 161 7.73 -3.19 -7.52
CA ASN A 161 6.62 -3.92 -6.92
C ASN A 161 5.53 -4.11 -7.97
N HIS A 162 4.98 -5.30 -8.04
CA HIS A 162 3.93 -5.64 -8.99
C HIS A 162 2.93 -6.59 -8.36
N SER A 163 1.65 -6.25 -8.49
CA SER A 163 0.54 -7.05 -8.02
C SER A 163 -0.47 -7.28 -9.13
N VAL A 164 -0.98 -8.50 -9.22
CA VAL A 164 -2.07 -8.86 -10.11
C VAL A 164 -3.21 -9.39 -9.25
N PHE A 165 -4.43 -8.98 -9.57
CA PHE A 165 -5.63 -9.35 -8.83
C PHE A 165 -6.70 -9.93 -9.75
N TYR A 166 -7.46 -10.87 -9.18
CA TYR A 166 -8.63 -11.47 -9.78
C TYR A 166 -9.81 -11.40 -8.82
N ASP A 167 -10.81 -10.61 -9.16
CA ASP A 167 -12.05 -10.48 -8.39
C ASP A 167 -12.94 -11.70 -8.67
N ALA A 168 -12.84 -12.70 -7.78
CA ALA A 168 -13.61 -13.95 -7.89
C ALA A 168 -15.08 -13.75 -7.55
N SER A 169 -15.40 -12.74 -6.75
CA SER A 169 -16.76 -12.28 -6.45
C SER A 169 -16.73 -10.83 -5.96
N ALA A 170 -17.91 -10.24 -5.70
CA ALA A 170 -18.03 -8.89 -5.13
C ALA A 170 -17.35 -8.72 -3.75
N ARG A 171 -16.95 -9.80 -3.09
CA ARG A 171 -16.34 -9.78 -1.74
C ARG A 171 -15.04 -10.56 -1.65
N LEU A 172 -14.62 -11.22 -2.72
CA LEU A 172 -13.45 -12.09 -2.67
C LEU A 172 -12.54 -11.77 -3.85
N THR A 173 -11.33 -11.31 -3.54
CA THR A 173 -10.26 -11.08 -4.50
C THR A 173 -9.09 -12.02 -4.22
N LEU A 174 -8.57 -12.64 -5.26
CA LEU A 174 -7.31 -13.40 -5.22
C LEU A 174 -6.21 -12.51 -5.76
N GLY A 175 -5.05 -12.50 -5.13
CA GLY A 175 -3.92 -11.68 -5.52
C GLY A 175 -2.59 -12.43 -5.54
N MET A 176 -1.68 -11.91 -6.34
CA MET A 176 -0.27 -12.28 -6.32
C MET A 176 0.55 -11.00 -6.30
N GLU A 177 1.32 -10.81 -5.24
CA GLU A 177 2.19 -9.65 -5.09
C GLU A 177 3.65 -10.07 -5.14
N MET A 178 4.47 -9.32 -5.89
CA MET A 178 5.91 -9.49 -5.98
C MET A 178 6.60 -8.16 -5.70
N ASN A 179 7.30 -8.10 -4.57
CA ASN A 179 8.11 -6.95 -4.18
C ASN A 179 9.58 -7.29 -4.45
N GLN A 180 10.29 -6.39 -5.11
CA GLN A 180 11.67 -6.60 -5.54
C GLN A 180 12.54 -5.41 -5.16
N GLU A 181 13.74 -5.72 -4.70
CA GLU A 181 14.80 -4.76 -4.43
C GLU A 181 16.04 -5.15 -5.21
N ILE A 182 16.56 -4.22 -6.01
CA ILE A 182 17.78 -4.41 -6.79
C ILE A 182 18.80 -3.40 -6.31
N SER A 183 19.85 -3.89 -5.62
CA SER A 183 20.92 -3.03 -5.15
C SER A 183 21.73 -2.46 -6.31
N ARG A 184 22.39 -1.33 -6.10
CA ARG A 184 23.31 -0.73 -7.07
C ARG A 184 24.44 -1.67 -7.52
N GLY A 185 24.78 -2.67 -6.68
CA GLY A 185 25.73 -3.74 -7.01
C GLY A 185 25.14 -4.93 -7.77
N GLY A 186 23.87 -4.87 -8.19
CA GLY A 186 23.19 -5.91 -8.95
C GLY A 186 22.64 -7.06 -8.10
N THR A 187 22.69 -6.98 -6.77
CA THR A 187 22.05 -7.98 -5.92
C THR A 187 20.54 -7.84 -6.00
N TRP A 188 19.86 -8.87 -6.43
CA TRP A 188 18.42 -8.96 -6.52
C TRP A 188 17.85 -9.71 -5.31
N ARG A 189 16.85 -9.12 -4.67
CA ARG A 189 16.07 -9.67 -3.57
C ARG A 189 14.59 -9.52 -3.87
N TYR A 190 13.80 -10.41 -3.35
CA TYR A 190 12.36 -10.38 -3.59
C TYR A 190 11.56 -10.92 -2.42
N ARG A 191 10.28 -10.55 -2.40
CA ARG A 191 9.22 -11.18 -1.64
C ARG A 191 8.08 -11.50 -2.59
N LEU A 192 7.62 -12.76 -2.59
CA LEU A 192 6.47 -13.22 -3.35
C LEU A 192 5.36 -13.61 -2.37
N THR A 193 4.17 -13.03 -2.54
CA THR A 193 3.05 -13.18 -1.62
C THR A 193 1.75 -13.47 -2.38
N PRO A 194 1.38 -14.73 -2.62
CA PRO A 194 0.00 -15.08 -2.93
C PRO A 194 -0.90 -14.67 -1.76
N GLN A 195 -2.04 -14.05 -2.09
CA GLN A 195 -2.92 -13.42 -1.10
C GLN A 195 -4.39 -13.54 -1.47
N VAL A 196 -5.24 -13.45 -0.47
CA VAL A 196 -6.69 -13.44 -0.57
C VAL A 196 -7.20 -12.23 0.20
N HIS A 197 -8.09 -11.44 -0.41
CA HIS A 197 -8.79 -10.34 0.23
C HIS A 197 -10.26 -10.72 0.40
N PHE A 198 -10.80 -10.46 1.55
CA PHE A 198 -12.20 -10.69 1.88
C PHE A 198 -12.84 -9.44 2.47
N ASP A 199 -13.79 -8.86 1.73
CA ASP A 199 -14.58 -7.73 2.18
C ASP A 199 -15.72 -8.23 3.08
N ALA A 200 -15.46 -8.22 4.40
CA ALA A 200 -16.44 -8.63 5.40
C ALA A 200 -17.64 -7.68 5.44
N SER A 201 -17.42 -6.39 5.15
CA SER A 201 -18.44 -5.36 4.96
C SER A 201 -17.86 -4.20 4.14
N GLU A 202 -18.66 -3.17 3.88
CA GLU A 202 -18.21 -1.92 3.23
C GLU A 202 -17.09 -1.19 4.00
N ARG A 203 -16.90 -1.52 5.29
CA ARG A 203 -15.94 -0.86 6.17
C ARG A 203 -14.79 -1.75 6.61
N TYR A 204 -14.86 -3.04 6.38
CA TYR A 204 -13.86 -3.99 6.89
C TYR A 204 -13.41 -4.93 5.79
N THR A 205 -12.12 -4.91 5.52
CA THR A 205 -11.44 -5.86 4.63
C THR A 205 -10.40 -6.65 5.42
N LEU A 206 -10.38 -7.97 5.25
CA LEU A 206 -9.36 -8.87 5.76
C LEU A 206 -8.54 -9.37 4.58
N GLN A 207 -7.23 -9.19 4.66
CA GLN A 207 -6.27 -9.76 3.71
C GLN A 207 -5.45 -10.85 4.42
N MET A 208 -5.19 -11.94 3.72
CA MET A 208 -4.38 -13.06 4.20
C MET A 208 -3.45 -13.52 3.09
N GLY A 209 -2.22 -13.86 3.45
CA GLY A 209 -1.23 -14.33 2.48
C GLY A 209 -0.16 -15.23 3.09
N MET A 210 0.57 -15.89 2.20
CA MET A 210 1.81 -16.60 2.53
C MET A 210 2.93 -16.01 1.72
N ALA A 211 4.05 -15.69 2.35
CA ALA A 211 5.17 -15.09 1.65
C ALA A 211 6.41 -15.96 1.69
N VAL A 212 7.18 -15.91 0.59
CA VAL A 212 8.58 -16.31 0.55
C VAL A 212 9.40 -15.06 0.26
N SER A 213 10.39 -14.77 1.11
CA SER A 213 11.16 -13.52 1.04
C SER A 213 12.66 -13.79 1.11
N THR A 214 13.42 -13.08 0.29
CA THR A 214 14.88 -12.94 0.35
C THR A 214 15.31 -11.51 0.67
N LEU A 215 14.36 -10.65 1.10
CA LEU A 215 14.62 -9.22 1.35
C LEU A 215 15.59 -9.00 2.51
N ASN A 216 15.60 -9.90 3.50
CA ASN A 216 16.57 -9.85 4.59
C ASN A 216 17.95 -10.35 4.13
N PRO A 217 18.97 -9.49 4.03
CA PRO A 217 20.29 -9.89 3.53
C PRO A 217 21.05 -10.81 4.49
N ALA A 218 20.62 -10.93 5.73
CA ALA A 218 21.24 -11.82 6.73
C ALA A 218 20.71 -13.27 6.64
N LYS A 219 19.64 -13.50 5.88
CA LYS A 219 18.97 -14.80 5.74
C LYS A 219 18.85 -15.19 4.25
N ASN A 220 19.03 -16.46 3.92
CA ASN A 220 18.91 -16.93 2.53
C ASN A 220 17.47 -16.85 2.02
N SER A 221 16.51 -17.24 2.87
CA SER A 221 15.08 -17.19 2.57
C SER A 221 14.29 -17.28 3.86
N GLU A 222 13.20 -16.54 3.92
CA GLU A 222 12.24 -16.56 5.03
C GLU A 222 10.85 -16.85 4.49
N LYS A 223 10.00 -17.45 5.31
CA LYS A 223 8.58 -17.69 5.01
C LYS A 223 7.73 -17.00 6.06
N PHE A 224 6.65 -16.36 5.62
CA PHE A 224 5.74 -15.64 6.50
C PHE A 224 4.30 -16.06 6.25
N TRP A 225 3.53 -16.05 7.33
CA TRP A 225 2.09 -15.91 7.27
C TRP A 225 1.78 -14.44 7.48
N SER A 226 1.02 -13.86 6.57
CA SER A 226 0.72 -12.43 6.56
C SER A 226 -0.78 -12.21 6.69
N PHE A 227 -1.16 -11.27 7.56
CA PHE A 227 -2.55 -10.88 7.80
C PHE A 227 -2.63 -9.36 7.84
N ARG A 228 -3.60 -8.78 7.19
CA ARG A 228 -3.90 -7.34 7.28
C ARG A 228 -5.39 -7.16 7.53
N LEU A 229 -5.71 -6.35 8.51
CA LEU A 229 -7.07 -5.89 8.78
C LEU A 229 -7.17 -4.41 8.46
N ILE A 230 -8.12 -4.07 7.61
CA ILE A 230 -8.38 -2.70 7.16
C ILE A 230 -9.75 -2.28 7.68
N ARG A 231 -9.85 -1.04 8.21
CA ARG A 231 -11.09 -0.40 8.59
C ARG A 231 -11.18 1.00 8.03
N VAL A 232 -12.17 1.24 7.18
CA VAL A 232 -12.54 2.57 6.65
C VAL A 232 -13.64 3.21 7.52
N PHE A 233 -13.63 4.54 7.67
CA PHE A 233 -14.57 5.28 8.53
C PHE A 233 -15.50 6.20 7.72
#